data_3dbb3e227c11fc4615bbdb0d51479fe0
#
_entry.id   3dbb3e227c11fc4615bbdb0d51479fe0
#
_cell.length_a   1.000
_cell.length_b   1.000
_cell.length_c   1.000
_cell.angle_alpha   90.00
_cell.angle_beta   90.00
_cell.angle_gamma   90.00
#
_symmetry.space_group_name_H-M   'P 1'
#
loop_
_entity.id
_entity.type
_entity.pdbx_description
1 polymer ?
#
loop_
_entity_poly.entity_id
_entity_poly.type
_entity_poly.pdbx_seq_one_letter_code
_entity_poly.pdbx_strand_id
1 'polypeptide(L)'
;MLVRSLTEQVVGDLWPKDYLGEILAINAWVSERVRYLNDPMHVELLKDPQRLCEEILDKGFARGDCDDIAVLMATMALQVGRHAQFVVAGFGAPGSFSHVFARIQDPRSSQWIVCDPVAGSNVASMLKRITTYQIWSCDELPSHGPVETR
;
A
#
# COMPACT_ATOMS: atom_id res chain seq x y z
N MET A 1 -0.66 10.66 16.72
CA MET A 1 -1.47 10.12 15.62
C MET A 1 -1.45 8.60 15.68
N LEU A 2 -2.59 7.97 15.56
CA LEU A 2 -2.76 6.52 15.74
C LEU A 2 -1.96 5.69 14.72
N VAL A 3 -2.00 6.07 13.44
CA VAL A 3 -1.27 5.34 12.38
C VAL A 3 0.23 5.27 12.70
N ARG A 4 0.81 6.39 13.12
CA ARG A 4 2.21 6.44 13.51
C ARG A 4 2.52 5.52 14.71
N SER A 5 1.72 5.62 15.76
CA SER A 5 1.89 4.80 16.96
C SER A 5 1.83 3.30 16.65
N LEU A 6 0.85 2.89 15.83
CA LEU A 6 0.74 1.49 15.40
C LEU A 6 1.93 1.07 14.52
N THR A 7 2.36 1.93 13.61
CA THR A 7 3.52 1.62 12.75
C THR A 7 4.79 1.43 13.59
N GLU A 8 5.01 2.32 14.56
CA GLU A 8 6.15 2.21 15.49
C GLU A 8 6.11 0.90 16.29
N GLN A 9 4.93 0.43 16.70
CA GLN A 9 4.77 -0.86 17.36
C GLN A 9 5.06 -2.04 16.41
N VAL A 10 4.59 -1.96 15.17
CA VAL A 10 4.80 -3.01 14.16
C VAL A 10 6.28 -3.25 13.87
N VAL A 11 7.08 -2.19 13.83
CA VAL A 11 8.52 -2.29 13.52
C VAL A 11 9.42 -2.27 14.74
N GLY A 12 8.86 -2.05 15.92
CA GLY A 12 9.62 -1.74 17.16
C GLY A 12 10.58 -2.83 17.63
N ASP A 13 10.29 -4.09 17.33
CA ASP A 13 11.11 -5.23 17.76
C ASP A 13 12.19 -5.63 16.71
N LEU A 14 12.26 -4.93 15.60
CA LEU A 14 13.24 -5.19 14.56
C LEU A 14 14.61 -4.61 14.93
N TRP A 15 15.66 -5.23 14.40
CA TRP A 15 17.02 -4.70 14.54
C TRP A 15 17.14 -3.30 13.90
N PRO A 16 17.93 -2.39 14.48
CA PRO A 16 18.17 -1.08 13.87
C PRO A 16 18.65 -1.21 12.44
N LYS A 17 18.09 -0.39 11.54
CA LYS A 17 18.41 -0.38 10.09
C LYS A 17 18.04 -1.64 9.33
N ASP A 18 17.18 -2.48 9.86
CA ASP A 18 16.56 -3.58 9.11
C ASP A 18 15.38 -3.05 8.28
N TYR A 19 15.71 -2.27 7.25
CA TYR A 19 14.71 -1.58 6.43
C TYR A 19 13.81 -2.53 5.65
N LEU A 20 14.39 -3.61 5.12
CA LEU A 20 13.59 -4.64 4.46
C LEU A 20 12.65 -5.34 5.45
N GLY A 21 13.13 -5.61 6.67
CA GLY A 21 12.31 -6.16 7.74
C GLY A 21 11.15 -5.25 8.11
N GLU A 22 11.36 -3.92 8.16
CA GLU A 22 10.29 -2.94 8.38
C GLU A 22 9.21 -3.01 7.29
N ILE A 23 9.63 -3.05 6.03
CA ILE A 23 8.72 -3.13 4.88
C ILE A 23 7.91 -4.43 4.92
N LEU A 24 8.56 -5.56 5.16
CA LEU A 24 7.90 -6.85 5.25
C LEU A 24 6.95 -6.94 6.46
N ALA A 25 7.33 -6.35 7.60
CA ALA A 25 6.49 -6.32 8.79
C ALA A 25 5.23 -5.48 8.57
N ILE A 26 5.35 -4.33 7.93
CA ILE A 26 4.20 -3.48 7.57
C ILE A 26 3.28 -4.24 6.61
N ASN A 27 3.83 -4.84 5.57
CA ASN A 27 3.04 -5.60 4.60
C ASN A 27 2.30 -6.78 5.26
N ALA A 28 2.96 -7.54 6.11
CA ALA A 28 2.36 -8.64 6.85
C ALA A 28 1.24 -8.16 7.79
N TRP A 29 1.49 -7.08 8.54
CA TRP A 29 0.51 -6.52 9.48
C TRP A 29 -0.77 -6.07 8.78
N VAL A 30 -0.64 -5.35 7.66
CA VAL A 30 -1.80 -4.92 6.86
C VAL A 30 -2.51 -6.11 6.24
N SER A 31 -1.77 -7.06 5.67
CA SER A 31 -2.32 -8.28 5.05
C SER A 31 -3.16 -9.12 6.02
N GLU A 32 -2.74 -9.19 7.27
CA GLU A 32 -3.43 -9.97 8.31
C GLU A 32 -4.67 -9.27 8.85
N ARG A 33 -4.72 -7.94 8.81
CA ARG A 33 -5.73 -7.14 9.51
C ARG A 33 -6.72 -6.43 8.62
N VAL A 34 -6.43 -6.26 7.34
CA VAL A 34 -7.37 -5.64 6.42
C VAL A 34 -7.93 -6.69 5.46
N ARG A 35 -9.24 -6.87 5.53
CA ARG A 35 -9.99 -7.78 4.66
C ARG A 35 -10.48 -7.03 3.44
N TYR A 36 -10.23 -7.58 2.26
CA TYR A 36 -10.70 -6.99 1.03
C TYR A 36 -12.22 -7.03 0.94
N LEU A 37 -12.80 -5.89 0.62
CA LEU A 37 -14.22 -5.72 0.35
C LEU A 37 -14.38 -4.64 -0.71
N ASN A 38 -15.00 -4.99 -1.83
CA ASN A 38 -15.36 -4.00 -2.85
C ASN A 38 -16.35 -2.99 -2.29
N ASP A 39 -16.21 -1.75 -2.73
CA ASP A 39 -17.20 -0.73 -2.47
C ASP A 39 -18.59 -1.15 -3.02
N PRO A 40 -19.68 -0.73 -2.36
CA PRO A 40 -21.01 -0.95 -2.90
C PRO A 40 -21.14 -0.35 -4.31
N MET A 41 -21.90 -1.02 -5.17
CA MET A 41 -22.11 -0.57 -6.55
C MET A 41 -22.49 0.91 -6.60
N HIS A 42 -21.74 1.69 -7.39
CA HIS A 42 -21.92 3.12 -7.62
C HIS A 42 -21.58 4.06 -6.45
N VAL A 43 -20.93 3.58 -5.39
CA VAL A 43 -20.50 4.42 -4.27
C VAL A 43 -19.03 4.16 -4.00
N GLU A 44 -18.17 5.13 -4.31
CA GLU A 44 -16.78 5.12 -3.87
C GLU A 44 -16.69 5.66 -2.44
N LEU A 45 -16.26 4.82 -1.51
CA LEU A 45 -16.06 5.15 -0.10
C LEU A 45 -14.58 5.03 0.24
N LEU A 46 -13.84 6.11 0.07
CA LEU A 46 -12.45 6.15 0.52
C LEU A 46 -12.39 6.24 2.05
N LYS A 47 -11.80 5.23 2.67
CA LYS A 47 -11.51 5.24 4.10
C LYS A 47 -10.11 5.77 4.33
N ASP A 48 -10.00 6.77 5.22
CA ASP A 48 -8.67 7.22 5.60
C ASP A 48 -7.93 6.19 6.50
N PRO A 49 -6.59 6.21 6.50
CA PRO A 49 -5.78 5.28 7.29
C PRO A 49 -6.06 5.31 8.79
N GLN A 50 -6.38 6.47 9.34
CA GLN A 50 -6.74 6.64 10.75
C GLN A 50 -7.96 5.80 11.10
N ARG A 51 -9.01 5.87 10.27
CA ARG A 51 -10.25 5.13 10.47
C ARG A 51 -10.05 3.62 10.34
N LEU A 52 -9.24 3.17 9.37
CA LEU A 52 -8.88 1.75 9.26
C LEU A 52 -8.17 1.25 10.52
N CYS A 53 -7.23 2.03 11.05
CA CYS A 53 -6.54 1.70 12.29
C CYS A 53 -7.49 1.65 13.50
N GLU A 54 -8.44 2.57 13.58
CA GLU A 54 -9.48 2.57 14.63
C GLU A 54 -10.35 1.30 14.56
N GLU A 55 -10.78 0.91 13.36
CA GLU A 55 -11.53 -0.34 13.16
C GLU A 55 -10.73 -1.56 13.56
N ILE A 56 -9.43 -1.60 13.24
CA ILE A 56 -8.53 -2.70 13.61
C ILE A 56 -8.39 -2.80 15.14
N LEU A 57 -8.22 -1.69 15.83
CA LEU A 57 -8.12 -1.69 17.30
C LEU A 57 -9.43 -2.11 17.96
N ASP A 58 -10.55 -1.70 17.44
CA ASP A 58 -11.89 -2.01 17.99
C ASP A 58 -12.30 -3.46 17.73
N LYS A 59 -12.07 -3.97 16.52
CA LYS A 59 -12.62 -5.27 16.05
C LYS A 59 -11.56 -6.33 15.76
N GLY A 60 -10.28 -5.98 15.77
CA GLY A 60 -9.19 -6.85 15.35
C GLY A 60 -8.93 -6.86 13.84
N PHE A 61 -9.81 -6.27 13.04
CA PHE A 61 -9.67 -6.17 11.59
C PHE A 61 -10.45 -4.96 11.04
N ALA A 62 -10.08 -4.53 9.85
CA ALA A 62 -10.82 -3.55 9.06
C ALA A 62 -11.21 -4.14 7.70
N ARG A 63 -12.14 -3.50 7.01
CA ARG A 63 -12.53 -3.81 5.63
C ARG A 63 -12.22 -2.64 4.74
N GLY A 64 -11.63 -2.93 3.58
CA GLY A 64 -11.29 -1.91 2.60
C GLY A 64 -11.08 -2.52 1.21
N ASP A 65 -11.13 -1.68 0.19
CA ASP A 65 -10.78 -2.06 -1.17
C ASP A 65 -9.28 -1.82 -1.45
N CYS A 66 -8.86 -1.96 -2.71
CA CYS A 66 -7.46 -1.79 -3.07
C CYS A 66 -6.94 -0.37 -2.80
N ASP A 67 -7.76 0.66 -2.97
CA ASP A 67 -7.38 2.06 -2.71
C ASP A 67 -7.11 2.27 -1.21
N ASP A 68 -8.01 1.82 -0.35
CA ASP A 68 -7.88 1.93 1.10
C ASP A 68 -6.63 1.23 1.61
N ILE A 69 -6.39 0.02 1.11
CA ILE A 69 -5.23 -0.80 1.49
C ILE A 69 -3.92 -0.14 1.02
N ALA A 70 -3.87 0.34 -0.22
CA ALA A 70 -2.68 1.00 -0.77
C ALA A 70 -2.34 2.28 0.01
N VAL A 71 -3.35 3.09 0.35
CA VAL A 71 -3.14 4.33 1.11
C VAL A 71 -2.67 4.02 2.53
N LEU A 72 -3.23 3.03 3.21
CA LEU A 72 -2.76 2.62 4.54
C LEU A 72 -1.30 2.14 4.48
N MET A 73 -0.97 1.30 3.51
CA MET A 73 0.38 0.76 3.31
C MET A 73 1.40 1.88 3.12
N ALA A 74 1.12 2.81 2.21
CA ALA A 74 1.99 3.95 1.94
C ALA A 74 2.13 4.87 3.15
N THR A 75 1.02 5.15 3.85
CA THR A 75 1.04 5.99 5.05
C THR A 75 1.92 5.40 6.14
N MET A 76 1.80 4.10 6.41
CA MET A 76 2.65 3.42 7.39
C MET A 76 4.14 3.48 7.00
N ALA A 77 4.46 3.26 5.73
CA ALA A 77 5.83 3.36 5.22
C ALA A 77 6.43 4.76 5.44
N LEU A 78 5.66 5.80 5.13
CA LEU A 78 6.07 7.19 5.33
C LEU A 78 6.30 7.53 6.81
N GLN A 79 5.53 6.94 7.73
CA GLN A 79 5.72 7.16 9.19
C GLN A 79 7.08 6.69 9.70
N VAL A 80 7.69 5.72 9.05
CA VAL A 80 9.04 5.23 9.41
C VAL A 80 10.12 5.74 8.44
N GLY A 81 9.80 6.76 7.66
CA GLY A 81 10.76 7.42 6.78
C GLY A 81 11.12 6.62 5.52
N ARG A 82 10.24 5.71 5.08
CA ARG A 82 10.44 4.98 3.82
C ARG A 82 9.76 5.72 2.67
N HIS A 83 10.38 5.71 1.50
CA HIS A 83 9.75 6.20 0.28
C HIS A 83 8.69 5.20 -0.19
N ALA A 84 7.55 5.72 -0.61
CA ALA A 84 6.45 4.93 -1.11
C ALA A 84 5.92 5.49 -2.43
N GLN A 85 5.39 4.61 -3.26
CA GLN A 85 4.73 4.97 -4.51
C GLN A 85 3.44 4.17 -4.66
N PHE A 86 2.46 4.77 -5.34
CA PHE A 86 1.29 4.05 -5.83
C PHE A 86 1.53 3.57 -7.26
N VAL A 87 1.11 2.36 -7.55
CA VAL A 87 1.03 1.83 -8.91
C VAL A 87 -0.43 1.63 -9.24
N VAL A 88 -0.91 2.42 -10.18
CA VAL A 88 -2.27 2.30 -10.73
C VAL A 88 -2.16 1.45 -11.99
N ALA A 89 -2.76 0.28 -11.99
CA ALA A 89 -2.54 -0.75 -12.98
C ALA A 89 -3.82 -1.15 -13.72
N GLY A 90 -3.66 -1.51 -14.98
CA GLY A 90 -4.69 -2.10 -15.82
C GLY A 90 -4.18 -3.35 -16.53
N PHE A 91 -5.10 -4.23 -16.88
CA PHE A 91 -4.81 -5.56 -17.44
C PHE A 91 -5.44 -5.78 -18.83
N GLY A 92 -5.91 -4.72 -19.42
CA GLY A 92 -6.61 -4.73 -20.73
C GLY A 92 -6.17 -3.58 -21.63
N ALA A 93 -7.13 -2.81 -22.11
CA ALA A 93 -6.90 -1.69 -23.01
C ALA A 93 -6.02 -0.60 -22.39
N PRO A 94 -5.18 0.10 -23.17
CA PRO A 94 -4.36 1.20 -22.67
C PRO A 94 -5.21 2.25 -21.94
N GLY A 95 -4.75 2.68 -20.75
CA GLY A 95 -5.43 3.67 -19.91
C GLY A 95 -6.66 3.17 -19.16
N SER A 96 -7.00 1.88 -19.26
CA SER A 96 -8.08 1.27 -18.49
C SER A 96 -7.52 0.67 -17.20
N PHE A 97 -7.65 1.40 -16.10
CA PHE A 97 -7.12 1.02 -14.80
C PHE A 97 -8.18 0.34 -13.94
N SER A 98 -7.80 -0.71 -13.21
CA SER A 98 -8.72 -1.49 -12.38
C SER A 98 -8.14 -1.90 -11.04
N HIS A 99 -6.87 -1.60 -10.77
CA HIS A 99 -6.19 -1.97 -9.53
C HIS A 99 -5.17 -0.91 -9.12
N VAL A 100 -5.00 -0.73 -7.83
CA VAL A 100 -3.94 0.08 -7.26
C VAL A 100 -3.26 -0.68 -6.12
N PHE A 101 -1.96 -0.56 -6.04
CA PHE A 101 -1.17 -1.10 -4.95
C PHE A 101 -0.02 -0.17 -4.58
N ALA A 102 0.57 -0.39 -3.43
CA ALA A 102 1.74 0.35 -2.98
C ALA A 102 3.02 -0.43 -3.26
N ARG A 103 4.10 0.29 -3.49
CA ARG A 103 5.46 -0.23 -3.43
C ARG A 103 6.32 0.68 -2.54
N ILE A 104 7.20 0.07 -1.79
CA ILE A 104 8.03 0.75 -0.78
C ILE A 104 9.49 0.49 -1.12
N GLN A 105 10.31 1.54 -1.09
CA GLN A 105 11.72 1.41 -1.43
C GLN A 105 12.54 0.92 -0.24
N ASP A 106 13.34 -0.13 -0.46
CA ASP A 106 14.42 -0.49 0.44
C ASP A 106 15.60 0.48 0.22
N PRO A 107 15.96 1.30 1.21
CA PRO A 107 17.02 2.29 1.03
C PRO A 107 18.42 1.71 0.85
N ARG A 108 18.65 0.45 1.23
CA ARG A 108 19.95 -0.21 1.06
C ARG A 108 20.19 -0.67 -0.38
N SER A 109 19.20 -1.32 -0.97
CA SER A 109 19.30 -1.85 -2.33
C SER A 109 18.75 -0.89 -3.39
N SER A 110 18.01 0.14 -2.98
CA SER A 110 17.20 1.01 -3.84
C SER A 110 16.09 0.29 -4.61
N GLN A 111 15.83 -0.98 -4.29
CA GLN A 111 14.77 -1.75 -4.91
C GLN A 111 13.40 -1.37 -4.35
N TRP A 112 12.42 -1.38 -5.22
CA TRP A 112 11.03 -1.21 -4.86
C TRP A 112 10.39 -2.56 -4.54
N ILE A 113 9.87 -2.68 -3.34
CA ILE A 113 9.20 -3.89 -2.84
C ILE A 113 7.69 -3.69 -3.01
N VAL A 114 7.06 -4.54 -3.81
CA VAL A 114 5.61 -4.51 -4.00
C VAL A 114 4.91 -5.03 -2.75
N CYS A 115 4.02 -4.20 -2.22
CA CYS A 115 3.21 -4.50 -1.03
C CYS A 115 1.73 -4.47 -1.43
N ASP A 116 1.24 -5.62 -1.88
CA ASP A 116 -0.12 -5.79 -2.38
C ASP A 116 -0.83 -6.97 -1.70
N PRO A 117 -1.50 -6.73 -0.56
CA PRO A 117 -2.25 -7.79 0.12
C PRO A 117 -3.38 -8.41 -0.71
N VAL A 118 -3.95 -7.66 -1.67
CA VAL A 118 -5.02 -8.16 -2.54
C VAL A 118 -4.50 -9.27 -3.46
N ALA A 119 -3.34 -9.06 -4.07
CA ALA A 119 -2.68 -10.08 -4.87
C ALA A 119 -2.08 -11.21 -4.01
N GLY A 120 -1.62 -10.88 -2.81
CA GLY A 120 -1.05 -11.84 -1.86
C GLY A 120 0.09 -12.64 -2.46
N SER A 121 0.00 -13.97 -2.44
CA SER A 121 0.99 -14.87 -3.03
C SER A 121 1.07 -14.82 -4.56
N ASN A 122 0.11 -14.16 -5.22
CA ASN A 122 0.02 -14.05 -6.68
C ASN A 122 0.67 -12.75 -7.24
N VAL A 123 1.43 -12.02 -6.43
CA VAL A 123 2.06 -10.74 -6.85
C VAL A 123 2.86 -10.91 -8.14
N ALA A 124 3.73 -11.91 -8.23
CA ALA A 124 4.56 -12.11 -9.42
C ALA A 124 3.72 -12.37 -10.69
N SER A 125 2.67 -13.16 -10.57
CA SER A 125 1.72 -13.43 -11.65
C SER A 125 0.94 -12.17 -12.03
N MET A 126 0.48 -11.41 -11.04
CA MET A 126 -0.24 -10.16 -11.26
C MET A 126 0.62 -9.15 -12.02
N LEU A 127 1.86 -8.94 -11.60
CA LEU A 127 2.79 -8.00 -12.26
C LEU A 127 3.01 -8.34 -13.74
N LYS A 128 3.08 -9.62 -14.09
CA LYS A 128 3.25 -10.07 -15.48
C LYS A 128 2.04 -9.79 -16.38
N ARG A 129 0.86 -9.63 -15.79
CA ARG A 129 -0.40 -9.38 -16.53
C ARG A 129 -0.68 -7.89 -16.73
N ILE A 130 0.08 -7.00 -16.12
CA ILE A 130 -0.10 -5.55 -16.27
C ILE A 130 0.21 -5.15 -17.72
N THR A 131 -0.74 -4.52 -18.37
CA THR A 131 -0.62 -4.01 -19.74
C THR A 131 -0.46 -2.49 -19.80
N THR A 132 -0.97 -1.78 -18.79
CA THR A 132 -0.88 -0.33 -18.68
C THR A 132 -0.77 0.06 -17.22
N TYR A 133 0.02 1.09 -16.93
CA TYR A 133 0.18 1.55 -15.55
C TYR A 133 0.58 3.02 -15.47
N GLN A 134 0.36 3.58 -14.29
CA GLN A 134 0.93 4.86 -13.86
C GLN A 134 1.53 4.70 -12.47
N ILE A 135 2.67 5.31 -12.23
CA ILE A 135 3.33 5.31 -10.93
C ILE A 135 3.33 6.73 -10.38
N TRP A 136 2.86 6.87 -9.15
CA TRP A 136 2.75 8.15 -8.45
C TRP A 136 3.60 8.12 -7.18
N SER A 137 4.43 9.15 -6.97
CA SER A 137 5.17 9.30 -5.72
C SER A 137 4.23 9.72 -4.59
N CYS A 138 4.39 9.12 -3.41
CA CYS A 138 3.68 9.52 -2.19
C CYS A 138 4.42 10.63 -1.43
N ASP A 139 5.68 10.89 -1.77
CA ASP A 139 6.55 11.87 -1.10
C ASP A 139 6.47 13.27 -1.74
N GLU A 140 5.88 13.37 -2.93
CA GLU A 140 5.80 14.59 -3.73
C GLU A 140 4.37 15.09 -3.81
N LEU A 141 4.23 16.40 -4.04
CA LEU A 141 2.93 17.01 -4.24
C LEU A 141 2.28 16.51 -5.54
N PRO A 142 0.95 16.31 -5.54
CA PRO A 142 0.23 15.75 -6.71
C PRO A 142 0.34 16.60 -7.99
N SER A 143 0.84 17.82 -7.89
CA SER A 143 0.96 18.77 -9.01
C SER A 143 1.91 18.34 -10.12
N HIS A 144 2.75 17.32 -9.88
CA HIS A 144 3.77 16.88 -10.84
C HIS A 144 3.35 15.72 -11.75
N GLY A 145 2.14 15.18 -11.55
CA GLY A 145 1.67 14.02 -12.31
C GLY A 145 2.39 12.70 -11.95
N PRO A 146 2.15 11.63 -12.70
CA PRO A 146 2.81 10.35 -12.47
C PRO A 146 4.30 10.44 -12.79
N VAL A 147 5.14 9.75 -11.99
CA VAL A 147 6.59 9.67 -12.21
C VAL A 147 6.94 8.71 -13.35
N GLU A 148 6.06 7.76 -13.67
CA GLU A 148 6.19 6.81 -14.77
C GLU A 148 4.81 6.43 -15.30
N THR A 149 4.72 6.25 -16.62
CA THR A 149 3.47 5.84 -17.31
C THR A 149 3.77 4.84 -18.40
N ARG A 150 2.89 3.87 -18.57
CA ARG A 150 2.92 2.93 -19.67
C ARG A 150 1.52 2.60 -20.20
#